data_bda7afd19bb1c8393cfef1ed669fa2d0
#
_entry.id   bda7afd19bb1c8393cfef1ed669fa2d0
#
_cell.length_a   1.000
_cell.length_b   1.000
_cell.length_c   1.000
_cell.angle_alpha   90.00
_cell.angle_beta   90.00
_cell.angle_gamma   90.00
#
_symmetry.space_group_name_H-M   'P 1'
#
loop_
_entity.id
_entity.type
_entity.pdbx_description
1 polymer ?
#
loop_
_entity_poly.entity_id
_entity_poly.type
_entity_poly.pdbx_seq_one_letter_code
_entity_poly.pdbx_strand_id
1 'polypeptide(L)'
;MAVMLNSTVGVKLASTDISDHVSSATLSQIFDELEITSLGDTSHKFTKGLEASTLTLDFFNDFAASQITTLLQTNYGTTITAVLIPVKGTAVSATNPLYTVSILINNLTPISGDVASINSSSISFTCNSTVAYATTGTF
;
A
#
# COMPACT_ATOMS: atom_id res chain seq x y z
N MET A 1 -0.18 25.35 0.93
CA MET A 1 0.60 24.24 0.34
C MET A 1 0.38 23.00 1.17
N ALA A 2 -0.01 21.89 0.55
CA ALA A 2 -0.34 20.64 1.26
C ALA A 2 0.79 19.61 1.12
N VAL A 3 2.00 20.00 1.46
CA VAL A 3 3.15 19.07 1.51
C VAL A 3 3.06 18.28 2.79
N MET A 4 3.13 16.96 2.69
CA MET A 4 3.01 16.06 3.84
C MET A 4 4.37 15.55 4.32
N LEU A 5 4.41 15.18 5.60
CA LEU A 5 5.51 14.41 6.17
C LEU A 5 5.10 12.95 6.23
N ASN A 6 6.00 12.03 5.88
CA ASN A 6 5.69 10.60 5.94
C ASN A 6 5.40 10.08 7.33
N SER A 7 5.84 10.78 8.38
CA SER A 7 5.53 10.41 9.76
C SER A 7 4.06 10.53 10.14
N THR A 8 3.23 11.16 9.29
CA THR A 8 1.79 11.34 9.54
C THR A 8 0.91 10.32 8.84
N VAL A 9 1.49 9.48 7.99
CA VAL A 9 0.75 8.50 7.19
C VAL A 9 0.09 7.44 8.09
N GLY A 10 -1.19 7.18 7.85
CA GLY A 10 -1.92 6.11 8.48
C GLY A 10 -2.08 4.92 7.53
N VAL A 11 -1.96 3.71 8.06
CA VAL A 11 -2.12 2.46 7.31
C VAL A 11 -3.02 1.51 8.10
N LYS A 12 -4.05 0.99 7.44
CA LYS A 12 -4.89 -0.10 7.97
C LYS A 12 -4.82 -1.30 7.06
N LEU A 13 -4.71 -2.48 7.64
CA LEU A 13 -4.84 -3.75 6.93
C LEU A 13 -5.98 -4.55 7.57
N ALA A 14 -6.91 -5.04 6.76
CA ALA A 14 -8.09 -5.80 7.22
C ALA A 14 -8.81 -5.11 8.40
N SER A 15 -9.00 -3.80 8.31
CA SER A 15 -9.64 -2.94 9.33
C SER A 15 -8.84 -2.77 10.62
N THR A 16 -7.61 -3.26 10.69
CA THR A 16 -6.72 -3.07 11.84
C THR A 16 -5.69 -1.99 11.55
N ASP A 17 -5.62 -0.98 12.42
CA ASP A 17 -4.63 0.10 12.32
C ASP A 17 -3.26 -0.42 12.72
N ILE A 18 -2.32 -0.41 11.78
CA ILE A 18 -0.94 -0.87 12.00
C ILE A 18 0.08 0.26 11.86
N SER A 19 -0.38 1.50 11.88
CA SER A 19 0.47 2.67 11.60
C SER A 19 1.65 2.80 12.56
N ASP A 20 1.50 2.36 13.80
CA ASP A 20 2.54 2.41 14.82
C ASP A 20 3.68 1.39 14.62
N HIS A 21 3.50 0.42 13.74
CA HIS A 21 4.51 -0.59 13.41
C HIS A 21 5.17 -0.35 12.05
N VAL A 22 4.62 0.55 11.23
CA VAL A 22 5.09 0.80 9.88
C VAL A 22 6.09 1.95 9.89
N SER A 23 7.32 1.69 9.43
CA SER A 23 8.35 2.71 9.30
C SER A 23 8.32 3.40 7.94
N SER A 24 7.79 2.75 6.90
CA SER A 24 7.67 3.31 5.56
C SER A 24 6.53 2.64 4.81
N ALA A 25 5.76 3.42 4.07
CA ALA A 25 4.69 2.92 3.22
C ALA A 25 4.77 3.60 1.85
N THR A 26 4.75 2.80 0.79
CA THR A 26 4.79 3.29 -0.58
C THR A 26 3.67 2.63 -1.38
N LEU A 27 2.72 3.43 -1.82
CA LEU A 27 1.66 2.99 -2.73
C LEU A 27 1.97 3.54 -4.12
N SER A 28 2.23 2.65 -5.07
CA SER A 28 2.51 3.01 -6.46
C SER A 28 1.34 2.62 -7.33
N GLN A 29 0.76 3.61 -8.01
CA GLN A 29 -0.35 3.41 -8.94
C GLN A 29 0.21 3.39 -10.36
N ILE A 30 0.06 2.26 -11.04
CA ILE A 30 0.63 2.04 -12.37
C ILE A 30 -0.40 1.36 -13.26
N PHE A 31 -0.60 1.90 -14.47
CA PHE A 31 -1.30 1.21 -15.54
C PHE A 31 -0.28 0.66 -16.54
N ASP A 32 -0.57 -0.50 -17.11
CA ASP A 32 0.18 -1.00 -18.26
C ASP A 32 -0.02 -0.07 -19.46
N GLU A 33 1.04 0.21 -20.18
CA GLU A 33 0.99 0.97 -21.43
C GLU A 33 0.91 0.01 -22.62
N LEU A 34 -0.09 0.21 -23.47
CA LEU A 34 -0.25 -0.56 -24.71
C LEU A 34 -0.03 0.36 -25.89
N GLU A 35 0.90 -0.03 -26.77
CA GLU A 35 1.19 0.76 -27.97
C GLU A 35 0.09 0.58 -29.01
N ILE A 36 -0.41 1.70 -29.54
CA ILE A 36 -1.44 1.76 -30.58
C ILE A 36 -0.98 2.57 -31.78
N THR A 37 0.33 2.71 -31.96
CA THR A 37 0.91 3.43 -33.10
C THR A 37 0.50 2.74 -34.40
N SER A 38 0.02 3.51 -35.36
CA SER A 38 -0.42 3.01 -36.68
C SER A 38 0.38 3.61 -37.81
N LEU A 39 0.18 3.07 -39.02
CA LEU A 39 0.80 3.63 -40.19
C LEU A 39 0.36 5.08 -40.44
N GLY A 40 1.31 5.94 -40.68
CA GLY A 40 1.07 7.36 -40.86
C GLY A 40 1.24 8.21 -39.59
N ASP A 41 1.37 7.57 -38.44
CA ASP A 41 1.71 8.28 -37.23
C ASP A 41 3.17 8.75 -37.26
N THR A 42 3.40 9.96 -36.74
CA THR A 42 4.74 10.57 -36.66
C THR A 42 5.36 10.45 -35.27
N SER A 43 4.62 9.89 -34.31
CA SER A 43 5.08 9.64 -32.96
C SER A 43 4.47 8.34 -32.44
N HIS A 44 5.12 7.75 -31.44
CA HIS A 44 4.52 6.61 -30.73
C HIS A 44 3.28 7.05 -29.98
N LYS A 45 2.23 6.24 -30.01
CA LYS A 45 0.98 6.45 -29.26
C LYS A 45 0.72 5.27 -28.36
N PHE A 46 0.30 5.57 -27.13
CA PHE A 46 0.02 4.56 -26.11
C PHE A 46 -1.36 4.77 -25.52
N THR A 47 -1.99 3.69 -25.09
CA THR A 47 -3.20 3.71 -24.28
C THR A 47 -2.96 2.91 -23.00
N LYS A 48 -3.77 3.16 -21.98
CA LYS A 48 -3.67 2.43 -20.74
C LYS A 48 -4.18 0.99 -20.88
N GLY A 49 -3.49 0.06 -20.26
CA GLY A 49 -3.93 -1.32 -20.12
C GLY A 49 -4.57 -1.58 -18.74
N LEU A 50 -4.24 -2.71 -18.16
CA LEU A 50 -4.69 -3.05 -16.81
C LEU A 50 -3.85 -2.33 -15.76
N GLU A 51 -4.45 -2.04 -14.60
CA GLU A 51 -3.74 -1.47 -13.47
C GLU A 51 -2.88 -2.55 -12.81
N ALA A 52 -1.62 -2.21 -12.57
CA ALA A 52 -0.63 -3.10 -11.94
C ALA A 52 0.03 -2.38 -10.77
N SER A 53 -0.77 -1.90 -9.84
CA SER A 53 -0.32 -1.15 -8.67
C SER A 53 0.34 -2.07 -7.64
N THR A 54 1.19 -1.51 -6.80
CA THR A 54 1.86 -2.22 -5.70
C THR A 54 1.84 -1.39 -4.43
N LEU A 55 1.81 -2.08 -3.29
CA LEU A 55 1.97 -1.50 -1.97
C LEU A 55 3.20 -2.09 -1.31
N THR A 56 4.18 -1.24 -1.00
CA THR A 56 5.40 -1.63 -0.29
C THR A 56 5.33 -1.11 1.13
N LEU A 57 5.53 -1.99 2.10
CA LEU A 57 5.56 -1.66 3.51
C LEU A 57 6.89 -2.09 4.12
N ASP A 58 7.50 -1.18 4.86
CA ASP A 58 8.60 -1.46 5.77
C ASP A 58 8.05 -1.36 7.18
N PHE A 59 8.15 -2.42 7.97
CA PHE A 59 7.54 -2.46 9.28
C PHE A 59 8.36 -3.26 10.28
N PHE A 60 8.12 -2.99 11.55
CA PHE A 60 8.69 -3.77 12.65
C PHE A 60 7.78 -4.96 12.94
N ASN A 61 8.37 -6.16 13.03
CA ASN A 61 7.61 -7.36 13.31
C ASN A 61 7.11 -7.37 14.75
N ASP A 62 5.83 -7.68 14.91
CA ASP A 62 5.18 -7.82 16.21
C ASP A 62 4.26 -9.03 16.17
N PHE A 63 4.57 -10.03 16.98
CA PHE A 63 3.85 -11.31 17.02
C PHE A 63 2.74 -11.35 18.07
N ALA A 64 2.45 -10.24 18.75
CA ALA A 64 1.33 -10.18 19.68
C ALA A 64 0.00 -10.37 18.94
N ALA A 65 -1.03 -10.75 19.68
CA ALA A 65 -2.35 -10.97 19.09
C ALA A 65 -2.86 -9.69 18.41
N SER A 66 -3.41 -9.84 17.21
CA SER A 66 -3.96 -8.75 16.38
C SER A 66 -2.94 -7.68 15.96
N GLN A 67 -1.64 -7.97 16.07
CA GLN A 67 -0.59 -7.09 15.58
C GLN A 67 -0.18 -7.44 14.14
N ILE A 68 0.67 -6.62 13.55
CA ILE A 68 0.95 -6.68 12.12
C ILE A 68 1.43 -8.05 11.61
N THR A 69 2.40 -8.66 12.27
CA THR A 69 2.96 -9.94 11.80
C THR A 69 1.96 -11.07 11.96
N THR A 70 1.25 -11.13 13.08
CA THR A 70 0.20 -12.12 13.31
C THR A 70 -0.96 -11.95 12.33
N LEU A 71 -1.36 -10.70 12.04
CA LEU A 71 -2.40 -10.39 11.07
C LEU A 71 -2.02 -10.87 9.66
N LEU A 72 -0.81 -10.56 9.22
CA LEU A 72 -0.32 -10.96 7.90
C LEU A 72 -0.19 -12.48 7.79
N GLN A 73 0.31 -13.14 8.83
CA GLN A 73 0.47 -14.60 8.84
C GLN A 73 -0.89 -15.32 8.79
N THR A 74 -1.89 -14.79 9.50
CA THR A 74 -3.25 -15.33 9.48
C THR A 74 -3.89 -15.20 8.10
N ASN A 75 -3.56 -14.15 7.37
CA ASN A 75 -4.09 -13.87 6.03
C ASN A 75 -3.15 -14.30 4.90
N TYR A 76 -2.09 -15.03 5.21
CA TYR A 76 -1.13 -15.49 4.21
C TYR A 76 -1.82 -16.30 3.11
N GLY A 77 -1.58 -15.92 1.86
CA GLY A 77 -2.20 -16.56 0.70
C GLY A 77 -3.61 -16.04 0.37
N THR A 78 -4.10 -15.04 1.09
CA THR A 78 -5.42 -14.44 0.84
C THR A 78 -5.30 -12.99 0.41
N THR A 79 -6.41 -12.41 -0.01
CA THR A 79 -6.53 -10.99 -0.36
C THR A 79 -7.20 -10.25 0.79
N ILE A 80 -6.59 -9.14 1.23
CA ILE A 80 -7.14 -8.28 2.27
C ILE A 80 -7.22 -6.84 1.78
N THR A 81 -8.03 -6.02 2.46
CA THR A 81 -8.17 -4.59 2.12
C THR A 81 -7.12 -3.78 2.87
N ALA A 82 -6.40 -2.95 2.13
CA ALA A 82 -5.49 -1.95 2.68
C ALA A 82 -6.09 -0.56 2.51
N VAL A 83 -5.99 0.26 3.54
CA VAL A 83 -6.46 1.64 3.56
C VAL A 83 -5.31 2.53 4.00
N LEU A 84 -5.04 3.57 3.23
CA LEU A 84 -3.96 4.52 3.51
C LEU A 84 -4.50 5.95 3.51
N ILE A 85 -3.99 6.77 4.41
CA ILE A 85 -4.31 8.19 4.51
C ILE A 85 -3.04 9.00 4.75
N PRO A 86 -2.85 10.13 4.05
CA PRO A 86 -1.65 10.96 4.23
C PRO A 86 -1.47 11.51 5.64
N VAL A 87 -2.55 11.96 6.26
CA VAL A 87 -2.51 12.49 7.63
C VAL A 87 -3.54 11.78 8.48
N LYS A 88 -3.06 10.85 9.31
CA LYS A 88 -3.89 10.15 10.28
C LYS A 88 -4.37 11.13 11.36
N GLY A 89 -5.63 11.01 11.75
CA GLY A 89 -6.24 11.88 12.76
C GLY A 89 -6.88 13.14 12.20
N THR A 90 -6.70 13.44 10.93
CA THR A 90 -7.37 14.53 10.23
C THR A 90 -8.49 13.95 9.37
N ALA A 91 -9.61 14.65 9.27
CA ALA A 91 -10.74 14.21 8.46
C ALA A 91 -10.35 14.05 6.98
N VAL A 92 -10.94 13.08 6.32
CA VAL A 92 -10.77 12.87 4.87
C VAL A 92 -11.31 14.07 4.12
N SER A 93 -10.51 14.60 3.19
CA SER A 93 -10.86 15.76 2.38
C SER A 93 -10.09 15.74 1.06
N ALA A 94 -10.28 16.76 0.22
CA ALA A 94 -9.53 16.89 -1.03
C ALA A 94 -8.03 17.07 -0.82
N THR A 95 -7.60 17.58 0.34
CA THR A 95 -6.18 17.72 0.70
C THR A 95 -5.67 16.57 1.58
N ASN A 96 -6.54 15.65 1.99
CA ASN A 96 -6.22 14.48 2.79
C ASN A 96 -7.04 13.28 2.28
N PRO A 97 -6.78 12.82 1.05
CA PRO A 97 -7.59 11.77 0.41
C PRO A 97 -7.36 10.40 1.03
N LEU A 98 -8.34 9.54 0.88
CA LEU A 98 -8.31 8.16 1.32
C LEU A 98 -8.01 7.24 0.14
N TYR A 99 -7.02 6.38 0.29
CA TYR A 99 -6.68 5.35 -0.70
C TYR A 99 -7.08 3.98 -0.17
N THR A 100 -7.85 3.24 -0.95
CA THR A 100 -8.30 1.90 -0.60
C THR A 100 -7.97 0.95 -1.73
N VAL A 101 -7.36 -0.18 -1.41
CA VAL A 101 -6.98 -1.19 -2.40
C VAL A 101 -6.99 -2.57 -1.76
N SER A 102 -7.30 -3.60 -2.54
CA SER A 102 -7.13 -4.99 -2.12
C SER A 102 -5.72 -5.44 -2.45
N ILE A 103 -5.05 -6.03 -1.49
CA ILE A 103 -3.68 -6.55 -1.67
C ILE A 103 -3.65 -8.06 -1.46
N LEU A 104 -2.82 -8.74 -2.23
CA LEU A 104 -2.58 -10.17 -2.08
C LEU A 104 -1.39 -10.39 -1.14
N ILE A 105 -1.60 -11.13 -0.09
CA ILE A 105 -0.54 -11.51 0.85
C ILE A 105 0.17 -12.74 0.30
N ASN A 106 1.06 -12.51 -0.65
CA ASN A 106 1.74 -13.56 -1.40
C ASN A 106 3.15 -13.87 -0.93
N ASN A 107 3.70 -13.06 -0.04
CA ASN A 107 5.04 -13.28 0.52
C ASN A 107 5.14 -12.65 1.90
N LEU A 108 5.89 -13.29 2.79
CA LEU A 108 6.19 -12.79 4.13
C LEU A 108 7.64 -13.09 4.46
N THR A 109 8.25 -12.22 5.27
CA THR A 109 9.57 -12.42 5.84
C THR A 109 9.47 -12.23 7.36
N PRO A 110 8.91 -13.24 8.08
CA PRO A 110 8.56 -13.06 9.49
C PRO A 110 9.77 -13.00 10.42
N ILE A 111 10.89 -13.57 10.01
CA ILE A 111 12.13 -13.58 10.80
C ILE A 111 13.27 -13.11 9.93
N SER A 112 13.78 -11.92 10.25
CA SER A 112 14.91 -11.32 9.53
C SER A 112 15.61 -10.33 10.45
N GLY A 113 16.90 -10.48 10.62
CA GLY A 113 17.70 -9.55 11.40
C GLY A 113 18.92 -10.19 12.00
N ASP A 114 19.79 -9.34 12.55
CA ASP A 114 21.03 -9.72 13.18
C ASP A 114 20.95 -9.49 14.70
N VAL A 115 21.97 -9.97 15.41
CA VAL A 115 22.11 -9.72 16.85
C VAL A 115 22.16 -8.21 17.10
N ALA A 116 21.42 -7.77 18.12
CA ALA A 116 21.28 -6.35 18.50
C ALA A 116 20.56 -5.46 17.48
N SER A 117 19.83 -6.06 16.55
CA SER A 117 18.96 -5.37 15.59
C SER A 117 17.50 -5.61 15.92
N ILE A 118 16.63 -4.66 15.55
CA ILE A 118 15.19 -4.83 15.62
C ILE A 118 14.75 -5.68 14.43
N ASN A 119 13.91 -6.69 14.70
CA ASN A 119 13.35 -7.53 13.64
C ASN A 119 12.37 -6.72 12.80
N SER A 120 12.69 -6.49 11.55
CA SER A 120 11.87 -5.73 10.62
C SER A 120 11.76 -6.43 9.28
N SER A 121 10.72 -6.08 8.52
CA SER A 121 10.48 -6.63 7.20
C SER A 121 10.21 -5.50 6.20
N SER A 122 10.65 -5.71 4.96
CA SER A 122 10.32 -4.84 3.82
C SER A 122 9.68 -5.71 2.75
N ILE A 123 8.40 -5.51 2.49
CA ILE A 123 7.62 -6.39 1.61
C ILE A 123 6.82 -5.55 0.62
N SER A 124 6.88 -5.94 -0.67
CA SER A 124 6.00 -5.42 -1.71
C SER A 124 4.86 -6.38 -1.95
N PHE A 125 3.64 -5.91 -1.75
CA PHE A 125 2.42 -6.67 -2.02
C PHE A 125 1.85 -6.27 -3.38
N THR A 126 1.37 -7.25 -4.14
CA THR A 126 0.65 -7.00 -5.38
C THR A 126 -0.75 -6.49 -5.05
N CYS A 127 -1.13 -5.37 -5.62
CA CYS A 127 -2.51 -4.88 -5.53
C CYS A 127 -3.41 -5.72 -6.44
N ASN A 128 -4.49 -6.23 -5.87
CA ASN A 128 -5.40 -7.17 -6.52
C ASN A 128 -6.71 -6.51 -6.95
N SER A 129 -6.73 -5.18 -6.95
CA SER A 129 -7.84 -4.36 -7.40
C SER A 129 -7.33 -3.00 -7.87
N THR A 130 -8.19 -2.22 -8.49
CA THR A 130 -7.94 -0.81 -8.75
C THR A 130 -7.82 -0.06 -7.43
N VAL A 131 -6.86 0.85 -7.35
CA VAL A 131 -6.72 1.73 -6.18
C VAL A 131 -7.86 2.75 -6.21
N ALA A 132 -8.70 2.74 -5.18
CA ALA A 132 -9.79 3.69 -5.03
C ALA A 132 -9.28 4.96 -4.35
N TYR A 133 -9.46 6.09 -5.01
CA TYR A 133 -9.13 7.42 -4.48
C TYR A 133 -10.43 8.09 -4.06
N ALA A 134 -10.51 8.52 -2.80
CA ALA A 134 -11.70 9.16 -2.27
C ALA A 134 -11.34 10.43 -1.47
N THR A 135 -12.16 11.46 -1.62
CA THR A 135 -12.02 12.72 -0.89
C THR A 135 -13.06 12.84 0.22
N THR A 136 -13.86 11.80 0.41
CA THR A 136 -14.88 11.67 1.46
C THR A 136 -14.79 10.31 2.09
N GLY A 137 -15.34 10.16 3.29
CA GLY A 137 -15.34 8.89 4.02
C GLY A 137 -14.55 8.99 5.32
N THR A 138 -14.17 7.84 5.86
CA THR A 138 -13.48 7.74 7.16
C THR A 138 -12.34 6.72 7.07
N PHE A 139 -11.20 7.09 7.65
CA PHE A 139 -10.09 6.16 7.83
C PHE A 139 -10.35 5.21 8.98
#